data_9809cbbcbc7454a054ded95dd8096fd3
#
_entry.id   9809cbbcbc7454a054ded95dd8096fd3
#
_cell.length_a   1.000
_cell.length_b   1.000
_cell.length_c   1.000
_cell.angle_alpha   90.00
_cell.angle_beta   90.00
_cell.angle_gamma   90.00
#
_symmetry.space_group_name_H-M   'P 1'
#
loop_
_entity.id
_entity.type
_entity.pdbx_description
1 polymer ?
#
loop_
_entity_poly.entity_id
_entity_poly.type
_entity_poly.pdbx_seq_one_letter_code
_entity_poly.pdbx_strand_id
1 'polypeptide(L)'
;QDSVLGHMVSDIPEEDWQDAVQIIGWLYQYYNDEPKNEIINIYKGTVKKEDIPAATQLFTTDWVVRYLIDNSVGRYWIERNPESQLAKGLTYFVTPKDGQIKYVDEKITPQDVTVFDPCVGSGHFLVYAFEVLMKIYVEYGFSERDAASEIVKNNIFGLDIDGRATQLAYFAVMMKARQYDRRFFTRGIQPQIYEIMESNNADKSSVDYFCGDDITLKNDVEVLVDTLKDAKEYGSILQIPEIDFEKINGRFEQVADEISMYNTYLLGDFKSIIDPAYLMSKKYAVVATNPPYLNKYDPKLKKFITDNYADYKGDLFSVFMYRN
;
A
#
# COMPACT_ATOMS: atom_id res chain seq x y z
N GLN A 1 5.51 -22.67 -26.88
CA GLN A 1 5.03 -23.73 -25.98
C GLN A 1 6.01 -24.00 -24.84
N ASP A 2 7.29 -23.71 -24.96
CA ASP A 2 8.32 -23.83 -23.90
C ASP A 2 8.58 -22.50 -23.17
N SER A 3 7.55 -21.74 -22.88
CA SER A 3 7.66 -20.49 -22.11
C SER A 3 7.21 -20.71 -20.67
N VAL A 4 7.76 -19.93 -19.72
CA VAL A 4 7.34 -19.95 -18.31
C VAL A 4 5.82 -19.81 -18.18
N LEU A 5 5.20 -18.95 -18.96
CA LEU A 5 3.74 -18.80 -19.00
C LEU A 5 3.03 -20.06 -19.51
N GLY A 6 3.63 -20.76 -20.51
CA GLY A 6 3.11 -22.04 -21.00
C GLY A 6 3.11 -23.11 -19.91
N HIS A 7 4.21 -23.22 -19.17
CA HIS A 7 4.31 -24.13 -18.03
C HIS A 7 3.36 -23.75 -16.90
N MET A 8 3.24 -22.47 -16.56
CA MET A 8 2.27 -22.02 -15.55
C MET A 8 0.84 -22.44 -15.89
N VAL A 9 0.43 -22.32 -17.16
CA VAL A 9 -0.92 -22.68 -17.61
C VAL A 9 -1.12 -24.19 -17.69
N SER A 10 -0.06 -24.98 -18.04
CA SER A 10 -0.19 -26.42 -18.22
C SER A 10 0.03 -27.24 -16.94
N ASP A 11 0.89 -26.74 -16.05
CA ASP A 11 1.42 -27.54 -14.94
C ASP A 11 0.72 -27.20 -13.60
N ILE A 12 0.07 -26.04 -13.51
CA ILE A 12 -0.70 -25.63 -12.32
C ILE A 12 -2.19 -26.01 -12.53
N PRO A 13 -2.78 -26.84 -11.65
CA PRO A 13 -4.18 -27.21 -11.73
C PRO A 13 -5.12 -25.99 -11.70
N GLU A 14 -6.23 -26.04 -12.42
CA GLU A 14 -7.20 -24.93 -12.50
C GLU A 14 -7.79 -24.58 -11.12
N GLU A 15 -7.91 -25.55 -10.23
CA GLU A 15 -8.36 -25.36 -8.85
C GLU A 15 -7.44 -24.46 -8.03
N ASP A 16 -6.12 -24.51 -8.28
CA ASP A 16 -5.13 -23.66 -7.61
C ASP A 16 -5.19 -22.20 -8.10
N TRP A 17 -5.77 -21.97 -9.30
CA TRP A 17 -6.00 -20.62 -9.81
C TRP A 17 -7.27 -19.95 -9.23
N GLN A 18 -8.13 -20.69 -8.58
CA GLN A 18 -9.40 -20.15 -8.05
C GLN A 18 -9.15 -19.17 -6.88
N ASP A 19 -8.07 -19.39 -6.13
CA ASP A 19 -7.58 -18.45 -5.09
C ASP A 19 -6.31 -17.72 -5.54
N ALA A 20 -6.24 -17.34 -6.79
CA ALA A 20 -5.06 -16.90 -7.55
C ALA A 20 -4.18 -15.82 -6.91
N VAL A 21 -4.67 -15.05 -5.97
CA VAL A 21 -3.87 -14.03 -5.28
C VAL A 21 -2.75 -14.66 -4.45
N GLN A 22 -2.98 -15.80 -3.83
CA GLN A 22 -1.97 -16.53 -3.06
C GLN A 22 -0.86 -17.07 -3.95
N ILE A 23 -1.19 -17.60 -5.13
CA ILE A 23 -0.20 -18.10 -6.10
C ILE A 23 0.76 -16.99 -6.52
N ILE A 24 0.25 -15.79 -6.80
CA ILE A 24 1.08 -14.64 -7.18
C ILE A 24 2.04 -14.28 -6.03
N GLY A 25 1.55 -14.29 -4.79
CA GLY A 25 2.38 -14.05 -3.61
C GLY A 25 3.47 -15.11 -3.42
N TRP A 26 3.15 -16.38 -3.62
CA TRP A 26 4.13 -17.47 -3.55
C TRP A 26 5.16 -17.40 -4.67
N LEU A 27 4.76 -17.14 -5.90
CA LEU A 27 5.68 -16.95 -7.03
C LEU A 27 6.67 -15.82 -6.76
N TYR A 28 6.19 -14.70 -6.20
CA TYR A 28 7.06 -13.60 -5.82
C TYR A 28 7.99 -13.96 -4.67
N GLN A 29 7.53 -14.70 -3.66
CA GLN A 29 8.39 -15.20 -2.58
C GLN A 29 9.46 -16.13 -3.11
N TYR A 30 9.11 -17.14 -3.92
CA TYR A 30 10.07 -18.07 -4.49
C TYR A 30 11.10 -17.38 -5.40
N TYR A 31 10.68 -16.37 -6.16
CA TYR A 31 11.59 -15.57 -6.96
C TYR A 31 12.68 -14.88 -6.11
N ASN A 32 12.34 -14.46 -4.91
CA ASN A 32 13.27 -13.78 -4.00
C ASN A 32 13.99 -14.72 -3.01
N ASP A 33 13.69 -16.02 -3.01
CA ASP A 33 14.28 -16.98 -2.04
C ASP A 33 15.80 -17.13 -2.23
N GLU A 34 16.28 -17.20 -3.46
CA GLU A 34 17.72 -17.32 -3.75
C GLU A 34 18.48 -16.05 -3.34
N PRO A 35 18.09 -14.83 -3.76
CA PRO A 35 18.67 -13.58 -3.27
C PRO A 35 18.61 -13.44 -1.75
N LYS A 36 17.49 -13.81 -1.11
CA LYS A 36 17.34 -13.78 0.34
C LYS A 36 18.35 -14.67 1.05
N ASN A 37 18.52 -15.89 0.57
CA ASN A 37 19.48 -16.85 1.13
C ASN A 37 20.91 -16.35 0.98
N GLU A 38 21.26 -15.74 -0.14
CA GLU A 38 22.57 -15.12 -0.34
C GLU A 38 22.81 -13.99 0.66
N ILE A 39 21.87 -13.07 0.82
CA ILE A 39 21.99 -11.91 1.71
C ILE A 39 22.12 -12.37 3.17
N ILE A 40 21.22 -13.24 3.63
CA ILE A 40 21.15 -13.63 5.05
C ILE A 40 22.26 -14.61 5.43
N ASN A 41 22.53 -15.60 4.60
CA ASN A 41 23.42 -16.71 4.96
C ASN A 41 24.87 -16.50 4.53
N ILE A 42 25.12 -15.83 3.38
CA ILE A 42 26.46 -15.65 2.84
C ILE A 42 27.11 -14.40 3.40
N TYR A 43 26.40 -13.27 3.34
CA TYR A 43 27.00 -11.97 3.72
C TYR A 43 27.03 -11.72 5.23
N LYS A 44 26.15 -12.33 6.05
CA LYS A 44 26.08 -12.19 7.53
C LYS A 44 26.29 -10.78 8.08
N GLY A 45 26.12 -9.75 7.23
CA GLY A 45 26.46 -8.38 7.48
C GLY A 45 25.24 -7.47 7.62
N THR A 46 25.47 -6.19 7.50
CA THR A 46 24.44 -5.15 7.41
C THR A 46 23.74 -5.28 6.06
N VAL A 47 22.41 -5.28 6.06
CA VAL A 47 21.63 -5.33 4.82
C VAL A 47 21.73 -3.97 4.13
N LYS A 48 22.10 -3.98 2.86
CA LYS A 48 22.18 -2.77 2.03
C LYS A 48 20.80 -2.38 1.54
N LYS A 49 20.64 -1.12 1.13
CA LYS A 49 19.38 -0.56 0.60
C LYS A 49 18.75 -1.44 -0.49
N GLU A 50 19.52 -1.81 -1.50
CA GLU A 50 19.07 -2.63 -2.63
C GLU A 50 18.65 -4.04 -2.23
N ASP A 51 19.12 -4.53 -1.10
CA ASP A 51 18.89 -5.88 -0.57
C ASP A 51 17.70 -5.93 0.41
N ILE A 52 17.22 -4.78 0.91
CA ILE A 52 16.12 -4.71 1.89
C ILE A 52 14.87 -5.46 1.40
N PRO A 53 14.38 -5.28 0.17
CA PRO A 53 13.19 -6.01 -0.30
C PRO A 53 13.37 -7.53 -0.23
N ALA A 54 14.47 -8.06 -0.73
CA ALA A 54 14.72 -9.50 -0.71
C ALA A 54 14.95 -10.05 0.70
N ALA A 55 15.71 -9.33 1.54
CA ALA A 55 16.02 -9.73 2.92
C ALA A 55 14.80 -9.77 3.84
N THR A 56 13.84 -8.87 3.64
CA THR A 56 12.69 -8.68 4.54
C THR A 56 11.39 -9.26 4.01
N GLN A 57 11.37 -9.72 2.76
CA GLN A 57 10.17 -10.29 2.18
C GLN A 57 9.73 -11.55 2.92
N LEU A 58 8.47 -11.53 3.36
CA LEU A 58 7.80 -12.66 3.98
C LEU A 58 6.34 -12.68 3.52
N PHE A 59 5.95 -13.74 2.83
CA PHE A 59 4.56 -13.94 2.49
C PHE A 59 3.76 -14.29 3.75
N THR A 60 2.73 -13.51 4.04
CA THR A 60 1.86 -13.74 5.19
C THR A 60 0.86 -14.83 4.87
N THR A 61 0.78 -15.87 5.72
CA THR A 61 -0.17 -16.96 5.55
C THR A 61 -1.62 -16.46 5.60
N ASP A 62 -2.49 -17.06 4.80
CA ASP A 62 -3.88 -16.61 4.57
C ASP A 62 -4.68 -16.43 5.87
N TRP A 63 -4.62 -17.41 6.78
CA TRP A 63 -5.37 -17.33 8.03
C TRP A 63 -4.94 -16.14 8.92
N VAL A 64 -3.65 -15.73 8.87
CA VAL A 64 -3.16 -14.55 9.61
C VAL A 64 -3.73 -13.27 9.00
N VAL A 65 -3.71 -13.16 7.67
CA VAL A 65 -4.31 -12.02 6.97
C VAL A 65 -5.78 -11.90 7.30
N ARG A 66 -6.53 -13.01 7.20
CA ARG A 66 -7.97 -13.04 7.53
C ARG A 66 -8.20 -12.66 9.00
N TYR A 67 -7.44 -13.24 9.92
CA TYR A 67 -7.55 -12.92 11.34
C TYR A 67 -7.32 -11.42 11.60
N LEU A 68 -6.27 -10.83 11.01
CA LEU A 68 -5.95 -9.42 11.21
C LEU A 68 -7.02 -8.50 10.60
N ILE A 69 -7.46 -8.75 9.39
CA ILE A 69 -8.48 -7.93 8.72
C ILE A 69 -9.86 -8.08 9.37
N ASP A 70 -10.28 -9.30 9.72
CA ASP A 70 -11.56 -9.52 10.41
C ASP A 70 -11.62 -8.76 11.75
N ASN A 71 -10.48 -8.70 12.47
CA ASN A 71 -10.39 -8.06 13.78
C ASN A 71 -9.90 -6.60 13.75
N SER A 72 -9.67 -6.04 12.58
CA SER A 72 -9.40 -4.62 12.39
C SER A 72 -10.49 -3.98 11.54
N VAL A 73 -10.52 -4.20 10.23
CA VAL A 73 -11.52 -3.64 9.32
C VAL A 73 -12.94 -4.08 9.68
N GLY A 74 -13.13 -5.41 9.87
CA GLY A 74 -14.42 -5.96 10.26
C GLY A 74 -14.88 -5.43 11.62
N ARG A 75 -13.97 -5.43 12.61
CA ARG A 75 -14.26 -4.90 13.95
C ARG A 75 -14.57 -3.41 13.94
N TYR A 76 -13.81 -2.61 13.21
CA TYR A 76 -14.02 -1.16 13.08
C TYR A 76 -15.44 -0.84 12.60
N TRP A 77 -15.93 -1.59 11.60
CA TRP A 77 -17.29 -1.46 11.10
C TRP A 77 -18.34 -1.93 12.12
N ILE A 78 -18.17 -3.13 12.68
CA ILE A 78 -19.14 -3.76 13.61
C ILE A 78 -19.32 -2.92 14.86
N GLU A 79 -18.25 -2.37 15.43
CA GLU A 79 -18.31 -1.55 16.64
C GLU A 79 -19.04 -0.22 16.44
N ARG A 80 -19.19 0.25 15.18
CA ARG A 80 -19.88 1.49 14.82
C ARG A 80 -21.26 1.27 14.18
N ASN A 81 -21.58 0.03 13.86
CA ASN A 81 -22.84 -0.35 13.22
C ASN A 81 -23.50 -1.53 13.95
N PRO A 82 -24.22 -1.27 15.05
CA PRO A 82 -24.82 -2.32 15.90
C PRO A 82 -25.76 -3.27 15.17
N GLU A 83 -26.40 -2.81 14.10
CA GLU A 83 -27.35 -3.59 13.28
C GLU A 83 -26.65 -4.49 12.25
N SER A 84 -25.33 -4.34 12.06
CA SER A 84 -24.56 -5.09 11.07
C SER A 84 -24.54 -6.59 11.36
N GLN A 85 -24.72 -7.38 10.32
CA GLN A 85 -24.62 -8.83 10.37
C GLN A 85 -23.24 -9.33 9.91
N LEU A 86 -22.30 -8.42 9.63
CA LEU A 86 -20.97 -8.73 9.11
C LEU A 86 -20.23 -9.78 9.94
N ALA A 87 -20.32 -9.71 11.27
CA ALA A 87 -19.67 -10.65 12.17
C ALA A 87 -19.97 -12.13 11.88
N LYS A 88 -21.18 -12.44 11.35
CA LYS A 88 -21.56 -13.81 10.99
C LYS A 88 -20.84 -14.33 9.74
N GLY A 89 -20.35 -13.41 8.92
CA GLY A 89 -19.65 -13.69 7.67
C GLY A 89 -18.13 -13.64 7.77
N LEU A 90 -17.58 -13.39 8.96
CA LEU A 90 -16.13 -13.29 9.20
C LEU A 90 -15.64 -14.53 9.95
N THR A 91 -14.77 -15.31 9.30
CA THR A 91 -14.32 -16.63 9.82
C THR A 91 -13.48 -16.52 11.09
N TYR A 92 -12.68 -15.48 11.21
CA TYR A 92 -11.73 -15.30 12.31
C TYR A 92 -12.07 -14.14 13.24
N PHE A 93 -13.28 -13.63 13.18
CA PHE A 93 -13.73 -12.57 14.07
C PHE A 93 -13.79 -13.07 15.53
N VAL A 94 -13.06 -12.39 16.41
CA VAL A 94 -13.00 -12.72 17.83
C VAL A 94 -14.06 -11.96 18.58
N THR A 95 -15.06 -12.65 19.09
CA THR A 95 -16.04 -12.09 20.03
C THR A 95 -15.39 -11.89 21.40
N PRO A 96 -15.71 -10.79 22.11
CA PRO A 96 -15.26 -10.61 23.49
C PRO A 96 -15.69 -11.77 24.39
N LYS A 97 -14.92 -12.04 25.46
CA LYS A 97 -15.18 -13.17 26.36
C LYS A 97 -16.55 -13.10 27.07
N ASP A 98 -17.05 -11.91 27.28
CA ASP A 98 -18.38 -11.63 27.86
C ASP A 98 -19.50 -11.66 26.83
N GLY A 99 -19.18 -11.90 25.55
CA GLY A 99 -20.11 -11.91 24.43
C GLY A 99 -20.65 -10.53 24.04
N GLN A 100 -20.18 -9.45 24.68
CA GLN A 100 -20.68 -8.11 24.45
C GLN A 100 -19.70 -7.29 23.62
N ILE A 101 -20.12 -6.85 22.45
CA ILE A 101 -19.38 -5.89 21.62
C ILE A 101 -19.60 -4.50 22.22
N LYS A 102 -18.50 -3.78 22.46
CA LYS A 102 -18.56 -2.38 22.91
C LYS A 102 -18.75 -1.50 21.68
N TYR A 103 -19.92 -0.93 21.56
CA TYR A 103 -20.23 -0.02 20.46
C TYR A 103 -19.67 1.38 20.68
N VAL A 104 -19.25 2.02 19.60
CA VAL A 104 -18.81 3.42 19.55
C VAL A 104 -19.92 4.25 18.94
N ASP A 105 -20.31 5.35 19.59
CA ASP A 105 -21.33 6.26 19.08
C ASP A 105 -20.71 7.21 18.03
N GLU A 106 -20.37 6.63 16.89
CA GLU A 106 -19.83 7.34 15.73
C GLU A 106 -20.53 6.81 14.46
N LYS A 107 -21.15 7.71 13.73
CA LYS A 107 -21.80 7.32 12.47
C LYS A 107 -20.79 7.36 11.34
N ILE A 108 -20.57 6.21 10.73
CA ILE A 108 -19.69 6.04 9.57
C ILE A 108 -20.45 5.43 8.40
N THR A 109 -19.96 5.72 7.20
CA THR A 109 -20.39 5.10 5.96
C THR A 109 -19.30 4.12 5.47
N PRO A 110 -19.58 3.24 4.50
CA PRO A 110 -18.54 2.37 3.94
C PRO A 110 -17.32 3.12 3.40
N GLN A 111 -17.51 4.35 2.89
CA GLN A 111 -16.41 5.19 2.38
C GLN A 111 -15.43 5.64 3.47
N ASP A 112 -15.88 5.71 4.72
CA ASP A 112 -15.03 6.11 5.85
C ASP A 112 -14.09 4.97 6.31
N VAL A 113 -14.34 3.73 5.88
CA VAL A 113 -13.54 2.55 6.24
C VAL A 113 -12.32 2.46 5.33
N THR A 114 -11.35 3.33 5.56
CA THR A 114 -10.10 3.36 4.78
C THR A 114 -9.05 2.40 5.34
N VAL A 115 -8.39 1.65 4.47
CA VAL A 115 -7.40 0.62 4.81
C VAL A 115 -6.09 0.93 4.11
N PHE A 116 -5.01 1.03 4.87
CA PHE A 116 -3.68 1.29 4.34
C PHE A 116 -2.72 0.16 4.67
N ASP A 117 -1.98 -0.30 3.67
CA ASP A 117 -0.86 -1.22 3.81
C ASP A 117 0.44 -0.54 3.38
N PRO A 118 1.27 -0.07 4.33
CA PRO A 118 2.52 0.64 4.05
C PRO A 118 3.67 -0.25 3.56
N CYS A 119 3.49 -1.59 3.54
CA CYS A 119 4.43 -2.57 3.02
C CYS A 119 3.67 -3.64 2.24
N VAL A 120 3.01 -3.20 1.16
CA VAL A 120 1.92 -3.95 0.50
C VAL A 120 2.34 -5.31 -0.06
N GLY A 121 3.63 -5.51 -0.37
CA GLY A 121 4.11 -6.76 -0.94
C GLY A 121 3.31 -7.14 -2.19
N SER A 122 2.79 -8.36 -2.22
CA SER A 122 1.92 -8.85 -3.31
C SER A 122 0.44 -8.43 -3.19
N GLY A 123 0.07 -7.63 -2.19
CA GLY A 123 -1.29 -7.11 -2.02
C GLY A 123 -2.25 -7.99 -1.23
N HIS A 124 -1.76 -9.01 -0.53
CA HIS A 124 -2.61 -10.00 0.14
C HIS A 124 -3.56 -9.38 1.17
N PHE A 125 -3.07 -8.43 1.99
CA PHE A 125 -3.93 -7.70 2.94
C PHE A 125 -5.02 -6.89 2.24
N LEU A 126 -4.67 -6.16 1.17
CA LEU A 126 -5.64 -5.32 0.46
C LEU A 126 -6.68 -6.15 -0.28
N VAL A 127 -6.31 -7.30 -0.84
CA VAL A 127 -7.26 -8.18 -1.52
C VAL A 127 -8.27 -8.78 -0.55
N TYR A 128 -7.85 -9.20 0.64
CA TYR A 128 -8.79 -9.69 1.63
C TYR A 128 -9.60 -8.54 2.28
N ALA A 129 -8.99 -7.39 2.50
CA ALA A 129 -9.72 -6.19 2.92
C ALA A 129 -10.82 -5.81 1.90
N PHE A 130 -10.55 -5.94 0.60
CA PHE A 130 -11.55 -5.76 -0.44
C PHE A 130 -12.77 -6.69 -0.25
N GLU A 131 -12.56 -7.97 0.12
CA GLU A 131 -13.65 -8.91 0.38
C GLU A 131 -14.52 -8.51 1.57
N VAL A 132 -13.88 -8.05 2.65
CA VAL A 132 -14.61 -7.58 3.84
C VAL A 132 -15.37 -6.29 3.53
N LEU A 133 -14.73 -5.35 2.84
CA LEU A 133 -15.36 -4.10 2.38
C LEU A 133 -16.53 -4.37 1.42
N MET A 134 -16.40 -5.33 0.51
CA MET A 134 -17.50 -5.74 -0.38
C MET A 134 -18.74 -6.17 0.42
N LYS A 135 -18.56 -6.97 1.47
CA LYS A 135 -19.66 -7.37 2.36
C LYS A 135 -20.29 -6.15 3.05
N ILE A 136 -19.47 -5.20 3.51
CA ILE A 136 -19.91 -3.95 4.13
C ILE A 136 -20.77 -3.13 3.15
N TYR A 137 -20.27 -2.92 1.92
CA TYR A 137 -20.97 -2.13 0.91
C TYR A 137 -22.29 -2.77 0.47
N VAL A 138 -22.30 -4.10 0.29
CA VAL A 138 -23.51 -4.84 -0.08
C VAL A 138 -24.54 -4.79 1.05
N GLU A 139 -24.11 -4.99 2.29
CA GLU A 139 -25.00 -4.83 3.47
C GLU A 139 -25.57 -3.42 3.57
N TYR A 140 -24.78 -2.40 3.21
CA TYR A 140 -25.20 -1.00 3.21
C TYR A 140 -26.17 -0.65 2.06
N GLY A 141 -26.28 -1.51 1.03
CA GLY A 141 -27.23 -1.38 -0.08
C GLY A 141 -26.62 -1.07 -1.45
N PHE A 142 -25.31 -1.13 -1.61
CA PHE A 142 -24.68 -0.99 -2.92
C PHE A 142 -24.81 -2.28 -3.75
N SER A 143 -24.84 -2.14 -5.08
CA SER A 143 -24.59 -3.29 -5.94
C SER A 143 -23.11 -3.69 -5.85
N GLU A 144 -22.80 -5.00 -6.01
CA GLU A 144 -21.40 -5.49 -6.01
C GLU A 144 -20.52 -4.73 -7.03
N ARG A 145 -21.10 -4.41 -8.17
CA ARG A 145 -20.43 -3.67 -9.24
C ARG A 145 -20.05 -2.25 -8.83
N ASP A 146 -20.95 -1.53 -8.17
CA ASP A 146 -20.69 -0.16 -7.73
C ASP A 146 -19.77 -0.18 -6.51
N ALA A 147 -19.98 -1.13 -5.60
CA ALA A 147 -19.10 -1.39 -4.47
C ALA A 147 -17.64 -1.63 -4.89
N ALA A 148 -17.40 -2.44 -5.92
CA ALA A 148 -16.05 -2.68 -6.43
C ALA A 148 -15.37 -1.39 -6.89
N SER A 149 -16.11 -0.48 -7.52
CA SER A 149 -15.59 0.82 -7.95
C SER A 149 -15.27 1.73 -6.77
N GLU A 150 -16.16 1.79 -5.78
CA GLU A 150 -15.97 2.60 -4.57
C GLU A 150 -14.79 2.11 -3.74
N ILE A 151 -14.68 0.80 -3.52
CA ILE A 151 -13.59 0.20 -2.74
C ILE A 151 -12.23 0.57 -3.31
N VAL A 152 -12.03 0.41 -4.63
CA VAL A 152 -10.75 0.72 -5.27
C VAL A 152 -10.42 2.20 -5.23
N LYS A 153 -11.44 3.07 -5.36
CA LYS A 153 -11.23 4.53 -5.33
C LYS A 153 -10.95 5.08 -3.94
N ASN A 154 -11.69 4.60 -2.93
CA ASN A 154 -11.86 5.32 -1.68
C ASN A 154 -11.37 4.56 -0.44
N ASN A 155 -11.20 3.23 -0.50
CA ASN A 155 -11.00 2.45 0.73
C ASN A 155 -9.63 1.80 0.86
N ILE A 156 -8.99 1.38 -0.23
CA ILE A 156 -7.74 0.58 -0.16
C ILE A 156 -6.56 1.34 -0.73
N PHE A 157 -5.47 1.37 0.04
CA PHE A 157 -4.26 2.14 -0.27
C PHE A 157 -3.04 1.29 0.06
N GLY A 158 -2.01 1.34 -0.79
CA GLY A 158 -0.81 0.54 -0.59
C GLY A 158 0.46 1.24 -1.01
N LEU A 159 1.56 0.96 -0.28
CA LEU A 159 2.90 1.41 -0.63
C LEU A 159 3.90 0.27 -0.49
N ASP A 160 4.93 0.29 -1.30
CA ASP A 160 6.12 -0.55 -1.14
C ASP A 160 7.36 0.17 -1.69
N ILE A 161 8.55 -0.24 -1.25
CA ILE A 161 9.82 0.21 -1.82
C ILE A 161 10.21 -0.58 -3.08
N ASP A 162 9.64 -1.78 -3.28
CA ASP A 162 9.86 -2.63 -4.46
C ASP A 162 8.75 -2.42 -5.51
N GLY A 163 9.12 -1.85 -6.65
CA GLY A 163 8.19 -1.63 -7.77
C GLY A 163 7.58 -2.91 -8.33
N ARG A 164 8.24 -4.07 -8.20
CA ARG A 164 7.67 -5.35 -8.62
C ARG A 164 6.55 -5.78 -7.68
N ALA A 165 6.73 -5.57 -6.38
CA ALA A 165 5.70 -5.82 -5.37
C ALA A 165 4.47 -4.96 -5.62
N THR A 166 4.65 -3.65 -5.84
CA THR A 166 3.53 -2.75 -6.14
C THR A 166 2.78 -3.11 -7.41
N GLN A 167 3.49 -3.53 -8.47
CA GLN A 167 2.86 -3.99 -9.71
C GLN A 167 2.02 -5.26 -9.49
N LEU A 168 2.51 -6.21 -8.67
CA LEU A 168 1.76 -7.41 -8.34
C LEU A 168 0.53 -7.10 -7.49
N ALA A 169 0.67 -6.25 -6.47
CA ALA A 169 -0.45 -5.80 -5.64
C ALA A 169 -1.51 -5.06 -6.46
N TYR A 170 -1.08 -4.16 -7.34
CA TYR A 170 -1.95 -3.46 -8.28
C TYR A 170 -2.74 -4.44 -9.14
N PHE A 171 -2.05 -5.41 -9.76
CA PHE A 171 -2.67 -6.44 -10.59
C PHE A 171 -3.67 -7.29 -9.78
N ALA A 172 -3.29 -7.72 -8.58
CA ALA A 172 -4.14 -8.52 -7.70
C ALA A 172 -5.44 -7.80 -7.34
N VAL A 173 -5.37 -6.52 -6.98
CA VAL A 173 -6.54 -5.69 -6.68
C VAL A 173 -7.41 -5.47 -7.93
N MET A 174 -6.82 -5.22 -9.09
CA MET A 174 -7.55 -5.08 -10.35
C MET A 174 -8.30 -6.36 -10.72
N MET A 175 -7.65 -7.52 -10.56
CA MET A 175 -8.27 -8.83 -10.81
C MET A 175 -9.39 -9.11 -9.81
N LYS A 176 -9.21 -8.72 -8.54
CA LYS A 176 -10.25 -8.85 -7.51
C LYS A 176 -11.47 -8.00 -7.84
N ALA A 177 -11.29 -6.75 -8.21
CA ALA A 177 -12.39 -5.88 -8.63
C ALA A 177 -13.12 -6.43 -9.88
N ARG A 178 -12.36 -7.01 -10.83
CA ARG A 178 -12.94 -7.63 -12.04
C ARG A 178 -13.81 -8.85 -11.75
N GLN A 179 -13.61 -9.56 -10.64
CA GLN A 179 -14.50 -10.69 -10.24
C GLN A 179 -15.94 -10.20 -10.03
N TYR A 180 -16.11 -8.98 -9.51
CA TYR A 180 -17.42 -8.37 -9.24
C TYR A 180 -17.94 -7.51 -10.40
N ASP A 181 -17.03 -6.95 -11.22
CA ASP A 181 -17.38 -6.16 -12.41
C ASP A 181 -16.54 -6.56 -13.63
N ARG A 182 -17.10 -7.36 -14.52
CA ARG A 182 -16.40 -7.84 -15.74
C ARG A 182 -15.85 -6.71 -16.63
N ARG A 183 -16.39 -5.49 -16.53
CA ARG A 183 -16.00 -4.32 -17.29
C ARG A 183 -15.10 -3.37 -16.49
N PHE A 184 -14.62 -3.78 -15.32
CA PHE A 184 -13.86 -2.91 -14.42
C PHE A 184 -12.68 -2.22 -15.11
N PHE A 185 -11.92 -2.95 -15.94
CA PHE A 185 -10.76 -2.39 -16.65
C PHE A 185 -11.10 -1.26 -17.63
N THR A 186 -12.33 -1.18 -18.10
CA THR A 186 -12.77 -0.12 -19.03
C THR A 186 -13.32 1.12 -18.32
N ARG A 187 -13.36 1.12 -16.99
CA ARG A 187 -13.87 2.26 -16.20
C ARG A 187 -12.84 3.35 -15.94
N GLY A 188 -11.57 3.11 -16.25
CA GLY A 188 -10.49 4.06 -15.97
C GLY A 188 -10.18 4.21 -14.48
N ILE A 189 -10.71 3.33 -13.61
CA ILE A 189 -10.43 3.32 -12.17
C ILE A 189 -9.12 2.57 -11.94
N GLN A 190 -8.24 3.17 -11.15
CA GLN A 190 -6.94 2.60 -10.82
C GLN A 190 -6.76 2.50 -9.31
N PRO A 191 -6.18 1.40 -8.80
CA PRO A 191 -5.81 1.27 -7.39
C PRO A 191 -4.79 2.33 -6.98
N GLN A 192 -4.94 2.83 -5.78
CA GLN A 192 -3.97 3.74 -5.16
C GLN A 192 -2.86 2.93 -4.48
N ILE A 193 -2.05 2.28 -5.30
CA ILE A 193 -0.92 1.43 -4.88
C ILE A 193 0.30 1.93 -5.61
N TYR A 194 1.29 2.45 -4.87
CA TYR A 194 2.44 3.14 -5.44
C TYR A 194 3.76 2.62 -4.88
N GLU A 195 4.77 2.65 -5.72
CA GLU A 195 6.15 2.50 -5.30
C GLU A 195 6.62 3.80 -4.63
N ILE A 196 7.37 3.67 -3.54
CA ILE A 196 8.02 4.82 -2.91
C ILE A 196 9.22 5.20 -3.77
N MET A 197 9.12 6.33 -4.46
CA MET A 197 10.16 6.84 -5.34
C MET A 197 11.05 7.86 -4.62
N GLU A 198 12.31 7.91 -5.05
CA GLU A 198 13.28 8.88 -4.55
C GLU A 198 13.32 10.13 -5.41
N SER A 199 13.42 11.27 -4.77
CA SER A 199 13.55 12.58 -5.43
C SER A 199 15.00 12.96 -5.80
N ASN A 200 15.97 12.04 -5.69
CA ASN A 200 17.40 12.30 -5.87
C ASN A 200 17.75 12.94 -7.22
N ASN A 201 16.94 12.70 -8.25
CA ASN A 201 17.12 13.24 -9.60
C ASN A 201 16.22 14.46 -9.90
N ALA A 202 15.43 14.93 -8.94
CA ALA A 202 14.61 16.12 -9.13
C ALA A 202 15.51 17.35 -9.22
N ASP A 203 15.53 17.96 -10.39
CA ASP A 203 16.33 19.17 -10.62
C ASP A 203 15.50 20.43 -10.31
N LYS A 204 16.23 21.51 -9.99
CA LYS A 204 15.64 22.78 -9.63
C LYS A 204 14.81 23.39 -10.79
N SER A 205 15.22 23.18 -12.04
CA SER A 205 14.53 23.74 -13.20
C SER A 205 13.17 23.10 -13.39
N SER A 206 13.04 21.81 -13.09
CA SER A 206 11.79 21.08 -13.10
C SER A 206 10.83 21.57 -12.01
N VAL A 207 11.35 21.82 -10.80
CA VAL A 207 10.57 22.40 -9.70
C VAL A 207 10.09 23.80 -10.06
N ASP A 208 10.99 24.65 -10.56
CA ASP A 208 10.68 26.03 -10.96
C ASP A 208 9.63 26.05 -12.09
N TYR A 209 9.74 25.18 -13.07
CA TYR A 209 8.74 25.05 -14.14
C TYR A 209 7.37 24.61 -13.61
N PHE A 210 7.34 23.56 -12.78
CA PHE A 210 6.10 23.05 -12.21
C PHE A 210 5.38 24.10 -11.36
N CYS A 211 6.12 24.79 -10.50
CA CYS A 211 5.55 25.76 -9.56
C CYS A 211 5.21 27.11 -10.20
N GLY A 212 5.90 27.48 -11.29
CA GLY A 212 5.77 28.81 -11.88
C GLY A 212 6.13 29.92 -10.88
N ASP A 213 5.31 30.97 -10.82
CA ASP A 213 5.52 32.11 -9.92
C ASP A 213 4.91 31.92 -8.52
N ASP A 214 4.34 30.74 -8.23
CA ASP A 214 3.69 30.47 -6.93
C ASP A 214 4.73 30.07 -5.86
N ILE A 215 5.10 31.05 -5.02
CA ILE A 215 6.10 30.87 -3.98
C ILE A 215 5.69 29.86 -2.91
N THR A 216 4.40 29.79 -2.54
CA THR A 216 3.95 28.85 -1.51
C THR A 216 3.95 27.42 -2.03
N LEU A 217 3.49 27.20 -3.25
CA LEU A 217 3.57 25.91 -3.94
C LEU A 217 5.03 25.46 -4.07
N LYS A 218 5.93 26.39 -4.43
CA LYS A 218 7.34 26.09 -4.57
C LYS A 218 7.97 25.65 -3.26
N ASN A 219 7.67 26.32 -2.16
CA ASN A 219 8.15 25.93 -0.83
C ASN A 219 7.68 24.52 -0.46
N ASP A 220 6.41 24.20 -0.69
CA ASP A 220 5.84 22.88 -0.41
C ASP A 220 6.52 21.79 -1.25
N VAL A 221 6.72 22.03 -2.54
CA VAL A 221 7.37 21.09 -3.45
C VAL A 221 8.86 20.92 -3.09
N GLU A 222 9.58 21.98 -2.76
CA GLU A 222 10.99 21.91 -2.33
C GLU A 222 11.14 21.10 -1.02
N VAL A 223 10.27 21.34 -0.04
CA VAL A 223 10.22 20.57 1.22
C VAL A 223 9.94 19.10 0.94
N LEU A 224 9.00 18.80 0.04
CA LEU A 224 8.67 17.43 -0.34
C LEU A 224 9.85 16.74 -1.04
N VAL A 225 10.47 17.41 -2.00
CA VAL A 225 11.66 16.89 -2.70
C VAL A 225 12.80 16.62 -1.70
N ASP A 226 13.04 17.52 -0.75
CA ASP A 226 14.07 17.30 0.27
C ASP A 226 13.72 16.13 1.21
N THR A 227 12.46 15.98 1.59
CA THR A 227 11.99 14.88 2.45
C THR A 227 12.15 13.52 1.80
N LEU A 228 11.93 13.43 0.48
CA LEU A 228 11.96 12.18 -0.27
C LEU A 228 13.33 11.82 -0.86
N LYS A 229 14.38 12.58 -0.51
CA LYS A 229 15.75 12.16 -0.81
C LYS A 229 16.06 10.84 -0.13
N ASP A 230 16.54 9.89 -0.91
CA ASP A 230 16.81 8.52 -0.46
C ASP A 230 15.61 7.80 0.17
N ALA A 231 14.39 8.15 -0.25
CA ALA A 231 13.15 7.63 0.36
C ALA A 231 13.06 6.10 0.36
N LYS A 232 13.67 5.41 -0.60
CA LYS A 232 13.72 3.93 -0.62
C LYS A 232 14.54 3.33 0.53
N GLU A 233 15.46 4.09 1.11
CA GLU A 233 16.20 3.68 2.29
C GLU A 233 15.32 3.62 3.54
N TYR A 234 14.38 4.56 3.65
CA TYR A 234 13.54 4.75 4.82
C TYR A 234 12.16 4.11 4.65
N GLY A 235 11.68 4.00 3.41
CA GLY A 235 10.36 3.47 3.13
C GLY A 235 9.24 4.32 3.75
N SER A 236 8.14 3.70 4.05
CA SER A 236 6.92 4.34 4.59
C SER A 236 7.02 4.76 6.06
N ILE A 237 8.18 4.57 6.73
CA ILE A 237 8.44 5.19 8.04
C ILE A 237 8.79 6.69 7.94
N LEU A 238 8.98 7.23 6.73
CA LEU A 238 9.12 8.66 6.52
C LEU A 238 7.90 9.42 7.03
N GLN A 239 8.17 10.57 7.67
CA GLN A 239 7.13 11.51 8.08
C GLN A 239 7.06 12.62 7.04
N ILE A 240 5.93 12.72 6.36
CA ILE A 240 5.70 13.80 5.42
C ILE A 240 5.28 15.04 6.21
N PRO A 241 5.96 16.19 6.03
CA PRO A 241 5.57 17.45 6.65
C PRO A 241 4.15 17.89 6.22
N GLU A 242 3.61 18.89 6.89
CA GLU A 242 2.34 19.51 6.49
C GLU A 242 2.53 20.22 5.14
N ILE A 243 1.84 19.76 4.11
CA ILE A 243 1.95 20.20 2.72
C ILE A 243 0.54 20.31 2.14
N ASP A 244 0.29 21.34 1.36
CA ASP A 244 -0.96 21.53 0.63
C ASP A 244 -1.01 20.68 -0.63
N PHE A 245 -1.38 19.39 -0.46
CA PHE A 245 -1.51 18.46 -1.59
C PHE A 245 -2.69 18.81 -2.53
N GLU A 246 -3.72 19.52 -2.07
CA GLU A 246 -4.81 19.97 -2.94
C GLU A 246 -4.29 20.98 -3.95
N LYS A 247 -3.47 21.93 -3.49
CA LYS A 247 -2.82 22.90 -4.34
C LYS A 247 -1.87 22.26 -5.35
N ILE A 248 -1.07 21.28 -4.91
CA ILE A 248 -0.17 20.52 -5.78
C ILE A 248 -0.96 19.79 -6.87
N ASN A 249 -2.03 19.08 -6.51
CA ASN A 249 -2.89 18.37 -7.46
C ASN A 249 -3.59 19.30 -8.45
N GLY A 250 -4.10 20.45 -7.97
CA GLY A 250 -4.69 21.48 -8.84
C GLY A 250 -3.68 22.03 -9.87
N ARG A 251 -2.39 22.13 -9.50
CA ARG A 251 -1.35 22.52 -10.44
C ARG A 251 -1.07 21.43 -11.48
N PHE A 252 -1.11 20.15 -11.09
CA PHE A 252 -1.02 19.05 -12.06
C PHE A 252 -2.09 19.11 -13.14
N GLU A 253 -3.34 19.37 -12.75
CA GLU A 253 -4.43 19.51 -13.71
C GLU A 253 -4.19 20.65 -14.70
N GLN A 254 -3.72 21.81 -14.20
CA GLN A 254 -3.39 22.96 -15.05
C GLN A 254 -2.28 22.67 -16.06
N VAL A 255 -1.19 22.03 -15.60
CA VAL A 255 -0.03 21.74 -16.47
C VAL A 255 -0.32 20.58 -17.42
N ALA A 256 -1.22 19.65 -17.08
CA ALA A 256 -1.64 18.56 -17.95
C ALA A 256 -2.37 19.05 -19.20
N ASP A 257 -3.06 20.19 -19.13
CA ASP A 257 -3.72 20.83 -20.27
C ASP A 257 -2.72 21.51 -21.22
N GLU A 258 -1.48 21.76 -20.77
CA GLU A 258 -0.41 22.32 -21.57
C GLU A 258 0.34 21.19 -22.33
N ILE A 259 -0.18 20.75 -23.46
CA ILE A 259 0.33 19.59 -24.20
C ILE A 259 1.73 19.85 -24.77
N SER A 260 2.78 19.33 -24.11
CA SER A 260 4.10 19.13 -24.70
C SER A 260 4.68 17.77 -24.27
N MET A 261 5.55 17.18 -25.12
CA MET A 261 6.22 15.91 -24.80
C MET A 261 7.11 16.07 -23.53
N TYR A 262 7.69 17.24 -23.33
CA TYR A 262 8.49 17.58 -22.15
C TYR A 262 7.62 17.60 -20.87
N ASN A 263 6.45 18.21 -20.92
CA ASN A 263 5.53 18.28 -19.80
C ASN A 263 5.04 16.90 -19.39
N THR A 264 4.76 16.01 -20.34
CA THR A 264 4.30 14.64 -20.06
C THR A 264 5.34 13.85 -19.27
N TYR A 265 6.62 13.96 -19.63
CA TYR A 265 7.71 13.29 -18.93
C TYR A 265 7.90 13.86 -17.51
N LEU A 266 8.02 15.16 -17.39
CA LEU A 266 8.19 15.86 -16.11
C LEU A 266 7.03 15.61 -15.16
N LEU A 267 5.79 15.66 -15.65
CA LEU A 267 4.61 15.35 -14.85
C LEU A 267 4.60 13.91 -14.35
N GLY A 268 5.03 12.95 -15.17
CA GLY A 268 5.14 11.55 -14.78
C GLY A 268 6.12 11.35 -13.63
N ASP A 269 7.29 11.95 -13.72
CA ASP A 269 8.32 11.88 -12.68
C ASP A 269 7.85 12.53 -11.37
N PHE A 270 7.28 13.74 -11.43
CA PHE A 270 6.75 14.41 -10.24
C PHE A 270 5.57 13.65 -9.60
N LYS A 271 4.66 13.15 -10.41
CA LYS A 271 3.51 12.40 -9.90
C LYS A 271 3.94 11.12 -9.18
N SER A 272 4.96 10.43 -9.68
CA SER A 272 5.51 9.23 -9.05
C SER A 272 6.11 9.49 -7.65
N ILE A 273 6.51 10.73 -7.36
CA ILE A 273 7.02 11.16 -6.05
C ILE A 273 5.87 11.64 -5.15
N ILE A 274 4.92 12.37 -5.71
CA ILE A 274 3.86 13.05 -4.95
C ILE A 274 2.77 12.08 -4.50
N ASP A 275 2.33 11.15 -5.36
CA ASP A 275 1.26 10.21 -5.01
C ASP A 275 1.60 9.34 -3.76
N PRO A 276 2.79 8.70 -3.66
CA PRO A 276 3.14 7.97 -2.44
C PRO A 276 3.31 8.89 -1.21
N ALA A 277 3.83 10.11 -1.37
CA ALA A 277 3.94 11.06 -0.28
C ALA A 277 2.55 11.51 0.23
N TYR A 278 1.61 11.73 -0.67
CA TYR A 278 0.24 12.02 -0.32
C TYR A 278 -0.37 10.88 0.52
N LEU A 279 -0.17 9.62 0.12
CA LEU A 279 -0.65 8.49 0.92
C LEU A 279 -0.01 8.43 2.32
N MET A 280 1.30 8.71 2.43
CA MET A 280 2.00 8.75 3.72
C MET A 280 1.55 9.90 4.63
N SER A 281 0.98 10.99 4.09
CA SER A 281 0.48 12.12 4.86
C SER A 281 -0.93 11.94 5.41
N LYS A 282 -1.71 11.01 4.85
CA LYS A 282 -3.11 10.76 5.23
C LYS A 282 -3.22 10.00 6.54
N LYS A 283 -4.39 10.11 7.16
CA LYS A 283 -4.84 9.24 8.25
C LYS A 283 -5.85 8.24 7.72
N TYR A 284 -5.76 7.02 8.19
CA TYR A 284 -6.61 5.91 7.77
C TYR A 284 -7.39 5.35 8.95
N ALA A 285 -8.57 4.77 8.69
CA ALA A 285 -9.36 4.10 9.70
C ALA A 285 -8.64 2.85 10.23
N VAL A 286 -7.93 2.15 9.35
CA VAL A 286 -7.16 0.95 9.68
C VAL A 286 -5.84 0.96 8.92
N VAL A 287 -4.76 0.64 9.63
CA VAL A 287 -3.48 0.25 9.02
C VAL A 287 -3.26 -1.23 9.30
N ALA A 288 -3.10 -2.02 8.25
CA ALA A 288 -2.89 -3.46 8.35
C ALA A 288 -1.76 -3.88 7.42
N THR A 289 -0.67 -4.38 8.00
CA THR A 289 0.54 -4.72 7.26
C THR A 289 1.33 -5.83 7.95
N ASN A 290 2.18 -6.51 7.20
CA ASN A 290 3.29 -7.30 7.73
C ASN A 290 4.59 -6.54 7.48
N PRO A 291 5.10 -5.75 8.44
CA PRO A 291 6.24 -4.88 8.23
C PRO A 291 7.55 -5.67 8.11
N PRO A 292 8.60 -5.06 7.54
CA PRO A 292 9.92 -5.71 7.46
C PRO A 292 10.51 -5.97 8.83
N TYR A 293 11.04 -7.20 9.03
CA TYR A 293 11.78 -7.61 10.23
C TYR A 293 13.28 -7.43 9.99
N LEU A 294 13.84 -6.37 10.53
CA LEU A 294 15.25 -6.03 10.35
C LEU A 294 15.80 -5.34 11.61
N ASN A 295 16.94 -5.80 12.10
CA ASN A 295 17.61 -5.22 13.28
C ASN A 295 19.08 -4.85 13.03
N LYS A 296 19.61 -5.15 11.84
CA LYS A 296 20.97 -4.77 11.41
C LYS A 296 20.87 -3.78 10.26
N TYR A 297 20.81 -2.52 10.61
CA TYR A 297 20.68 -1.42 9.67
C TYR A 297 22.03 -1.00 9.08
N ASP A 298 22.03 -0.51 7.85
CA ASP A 298 23.16 0.28 7.37
C ASP A 298 23.29 1.59 8.18
N PRO A 299 24.44 2.28 8.09
CA PRO A 299 24.71 3.47 8.91
C PRO A 299 23.68 4.60 8.72
N LYS A 300 23.12 4.74 7.51
CA LYS A 300 22.20 5.82 7.15
C LYS A 300 20.81 5.58 7.74
N LEU A 301 20.23 4.39 7.51
CA LEU A 301 18.98 3.98 8.12
C LEU A 301 19.08 3.96 9.64
N LYS A 302 20.20 3.46 10.20
CA LYS A 302 20.44 3.45 11.65
C LYS A 302 20.42 4.86 12.25
N LYS A 303 21.05 5.82 11.57
CA LYS A 303 21.04 7.21 12.01
C LYS A 303 19.63 7.77 11.99
N PHE A 304 18.91 7.58 10.88
CA PHE A 304 17.54 8.07 10.72
C PHE A 304 16.61 7.51 11.81
N ILE A 305 16.66 6.19 12.08
CA ILE A 305 15.85 5.56 13.13
C ILE A 305 16.25 6.08 14.52
N THR A 306 17.54 6.28 14.77
CA THR A 306 18.00 6.80 16.07
C THR A 306 17.54 8.23 16.30
N ASP A 307 17.55 9.06 15.26
CA ASP A 307 17.19 10.46 15.35
C ASP A 307 15.66 10.67 15.49
N ASN A 308 14.85 9.83 14.83
CA ASN A 308 13.41 10.02 14.75
C ASN A 308 12.60 9.03 15.60
N TYR A 309 13.15 7.85 15.94
CA TYR A 309 12.45 6.73 16.58
C TYR A 309 13.30 6.04 17.65
N ALA A 310 14.00 6.84 18.49
CA ALA A 310 15.01 6.35 19.45
C ALA A 310 14.53 5.20 20.36
N ASP A 311 13.28 5.27 20.83
CA ASP A 311 12.68 4.28 21.75
C ASP A 311 12.30 2.96 21.05
N TYR A 312 12.19 2.97 19.72
CA TYR A 312 11.74 1.82 18.90
C TYR A 312 12.83 1.24 18.01
N LYS A 313 14.09 1.70 18.17
CA LYS A 313 15.23 1.35 17.30
C LYS A 313 15.71 -0.11 17.35
N GLY A 314 15.11 -0.93 18.21
CA GLY A 314 15.54 -2.32 18.40
C GLY A 314 15.28 -3.22 17.18
N ASP A 315 14.18 -3.00 16.49
CA ASP A 315 13.81 -3.68 15.25
C ASP A 315 12.90 -2.79 14.40
N LEU A 316 13.00 -2.91 13.09
CA LEU A 316 12.28 -2.06 12.15
C LEU A 316 10.75 -2.23 12.28
N PHE A 317 10.26 -3.44 12.59
CA PHE A 317 8.83 -3.64 12.81
C PHE A 317 8.28 -2.79 13.97
N SER A 318 9.09 -2.57 15.02
CA SER A 318 8.69 -1.72 16.14
C SER A 318 8.52 -0.26 15.73
N VAL A 319 9.38 0.20 14.80
CA VAL A 319 9.26 1.56 14.21
C VAL A 319 7.97 1.68 13.41
N PHE A 320 7.64 0.65 12.59
CA PHE A 320 6.39 0.61 11.85
C PHE A 320 5.15 0.61 12.75
N MET A 321 5.17 -0.16 13.83
CA MET A 321 4.06 -0.17 14.81
C MET A 321 3.83 1.19 15.47
N TYR A 322 4.90 1.95 15.71
CA TYR A 322 4.79 3.27 16.31
C TYR A 322 4.37 4.34 15.29
N ARG A 323 4.82 4.21 14.04
CA ARG A 323 4.58 5.20 12.98
C ARG A 323 3.13 5.18 12.48
N ASN A 324 2.51 4.01 12.47
CA ASN A 324 1.18 3.74 11.93
C ASN A 324 0.16 3.47 13.04
#